data_f53606c5e255077c193f7b62b82c58c2
#
_entry.id   f53606c5e255077c193f7b62b82c58c2
#
_cell.length_a   1.000
_cell.length_b   1.000
_cell.length_c   1.000
_cell.angle_alpha   90.00
_cell.angle_beta   90.00
_cell.angle_gamma   90.00
#
_symmetry.space_group_name_H-M   'P 1'
#
loop_
_entity.id
_entity.type
_entity.pdbx_description
1 polymer ?
#
loop_
_entity_poly.entity_id
_entity_poly.type
_entity_poly.pdbx_seq_one_letter_code
_entity_poly.pdbx_strand_id
1 'polypeptide(L)'
;EPLSIHLLADVDAYEQIVENAIGNKSPDKEEIFRFKWHGLFFLTPMKEAFMSRLRIPGGVLKSYQLRELAHIAQQITSGYVQVTTRANLQMRLIRPKDAPEFLHRIQAIGLHTRGSGADNIRNLTMNPTAGVDPVELIDVQPFVQQIAQVIINDRSFYDLPRKFNIAYDGGGLIGSVEDTNDIGVKAVKVGDEILFRIALGGATGHK
;
A
#
# COMPACT_ATOMS: atom_id res chain seq x y z
N GLU A 1 -20.36 14.88 10.79
CA GLU A 1 -18.93 15.11 10.95
C GLU A 1 -18.16 13.98 10.31
N PRO A 2 -17.10 14.24 9.55
CA PRO A 2 -16.25 13.18 9.05
C PRO A 2 -15.62 12.45 10.24
N LEU A 3 -15.75 11.12 10.27
CA LEU A 3 -15.06 10.27 11.23
C LEU A 3 -13.55 10.48 11.04
N SER A 4 -12.91 11.10 12.03
CA SER A 4 -11.48 11.34 11.97
C SER A 4 -10.71 10.07 12.34
N ILE A 5 -9.52 9.95 11.82
CA ILE A 5 -8.58 8.85 12.10
C ILE A 5 -8.13 8.81 13.57
N HIS A 6 -8.35 9.88 14.35
CA HIS A 6 -8.16 9.84 15.80
C HIS A 6 -9.05 8.78 16.49
N LEU A 7 -10.21 8.47 15.90
CA LEU A 7 -11.01 7.30 16.29
C LEU A 7 -10.36 5.97 15.85
N LEU A 8 -9.38 6.01 14.97
CA LEU A 8 -8.54 4.84 14.62
C LEU A 8 -7.34 4.68 15.56
N ALA A 9 -7.14 5.57 16.53
CA ALA A 9 -6.06 5.45 17.50
C ALA A 9 -6.28 4.31 18.51
N ASP A 10 -7.51 3.84 18.69
CA ASP A 10 -7.85 2.57 19.34
C ASP A 10 -7.89 1.43 18.30
N VAL A 11 -6.77 1.24 17.69
CA VAL A 11 -6.56 0.75 16.32
C VAL A 11 -6.55 -0.77 16.23
N ASP A 12 -6.95 -1.51 17.20
CA ASP A 12 -7.03 -2.94 16.96
C ASP A 12 -8.44 -3.39 16.63
N ALA A 13 -8.91 -2.96 15.45
CA ALA A 13 -10.11 -3.53 14.84
C ALA A 13 -9.91 -5.00 14.41
N TYR A 14 -8.78 -5.62 14.74
CA TYR A 14 -8.54 -7.01 14.39
C TYR A 14 -9.47 -7.95 15.15
N GLU A 15 -9.75 -7.68 16.43
CA GLU A 15 -10.72 -8.45 17.21
C GLU A 15 -12.11 -8.43 16.56
N GLN A 16 -12.57 -7.25 16.11
CA GLN A 16 -13.85 -7.12 15.40
C GLN A 16 -13.84 -7.86 14.05
N ILE A 17 -12.70 -7.86 13.34
CA ILE A 17 -12.58 -8.68 12.11
C ILE A 17 -12.75 -10.15 12.44
N VAL A 18 -12.16 -10.64 13.53
CA VAL A 18 -12.28 -12.04 13.97
C VAL A 18 -13.72 -12.36 14.43
N GLU A 19 -14.33 -11.49 15.22
CA GLU A 19 -15.72 -11.63 15.67
C GLU A 19 -16.69 -11.72 14.48
N ASN A 20 -16.52 -10.82 13.51
CA ASN A 20 -17.32 -10.81 12.28
C ASN A 20 -17.09 -12.08 11.45
N ALA A 21 -15.85 -12.59 11.45
CA ALA A 21 -15.54 -13.84 10.76
C ALA A 21 -16.25 -15.05 11.41
N ILE A 22 -16.21 -15.15 12.75
CA ILE A 22 -16.88 -16.22 13.50
C ILE A 22 -18.41 -16.17 13.27
N GLY A 23 -18.99 -14.98 13.32
CA GLY A 23 -20.42 -14.76 13.11
C GLY A 23 -20.86 -14.76 11.64
N ASN A 24 -19.92 -14.84 10.70
CA ASN A 24 -20.11 -14.59 9.26
C ASN A 24 -20.93 -13.31 9.01
N LYS A 25 -20.64 -12.27 9.77
CA LYS A 25 -21.33 -10.97 9.71
C LYS A 25 -20.66 -10.01 8.74
N SER A 26 -21.46 -9.28 8.00
CA SER A 26 -20.98 -8.08 7.30
C SER A 26 -20.69 -6.97 8.29
N PRO A 27 -19.62 -6.19 8.08
CA PRO A 27 -19.26 -5.09 8.96
C PRO A 27 -20.32 -3.97 8.96
N ASP A 28 -20.50 -3.33 10.09
CA ASP A 28 -21.29 -2.11 10.19
C ASP A 28 -20.55 -0.88 9.63
N LYS A 29 -21.15 0.31 9.72
CA LYS A 29 -20.57 1.54 9.14
C LYS A 29 -19.27 1.97 9.83
N GLU A 30 -19.16 1.77 11.13
CA GLU A 30 -17.98 2.13 11.91
C GLU A 30 -16.85 1.13 11.62
N GLU A 31 -17.16 -0.15 11.62
CA GLU A 31 -16.24 -1.22 11.28
C GLU A 31 -15.71 -1.11 9.84
N ILE A 32 -16.58 -0.76 8.87
CA ILE A 32 -16.15 -0.49 7.47
C ILE A 32 -15.06 0.60 7.43
N PHE A 33 -15.17 1.62 8.26
CA PHE A 33 -14.18 2.68 8.32
C PHE A 33 -12.88 2.17 8.96
N ARG A 34 -12.95 1.49 10.10
CA ARG A 34 -11.79 0.95 10.83
C ARG A 34 -11.05 -0.12 10.02
N PHE A 35 -11.78 -1.00 9.34
CA PHE A 35 -11.18 -2.09 8.55
C PHE A 35 -10.37 -1.60 7.35
N LYS A 36 -10.62 -0.37 6.86
CA LYS A 36 -9.75 0.26 5.84
C LYS A 36 -8.31 0.44 6.28
N TRP A 37 -8.08 0.61 7.59
CA TRP A 37 -6.72 0.66 8.13
C TRP A 37 -6.00 -0.68 7.98
N HIS A 38 -6.72 -1.78 8.13
CA HIS A 38 -6.21 -3.13 7.87
C HIS A 38 -6.16 -3.47 6.36
N GLY A 39 -6.48 -2.50 5.50
CA GLY A 39 -6.50 -2.69 4.05
C GLY A 39 -7.67 -3.53 3.53
N LEU A 40 -8.73 -3.65 4.33
CA LEU A 40 -9.98 -4.31 3.97
C LEU A 40 -11.05 -3.26 3.66
N PHE A 41 -11.54 -3.28 2.43
CA PHE A 41 -12.53 -2.32 1.93
C PHE A 41 -13.83 -3.04 1.61
N PHE A 42 -14.86 -2.75 2.38
CA PHE A 42 -16.21 -3.26 2.13
C PHE A 42 -16.90 -2.32 1.15
N LEU A 43 -17.02 -2.73 -0.10
CA LEU A 43 -17.51 -1.87 -1.18
C LEU A 43 -18.94 -2.23 -1.57
N THR A 44 -19.75 -1.22 -1.81
CA THR A 44 -21.17 -1.34 -2.17
C THR A 44 -21.47 -2.29 -3.34
N PRO A 45 -20.66 -2.37 -4.42
CA PRO A 45 -20.92 -3.34 -5.49
C PRO A 45 -20.65 -4.79 -5.10
N MET A 46 -19.89 -5.02 -4.00
CA MET A 46 -19.52 -6.34 -3.50
C MET A 46 -20.13 -6.55 -2.12
N LYS A 47 -21.45 -6.48 -2.02
CA LYS A 47 -22.25 -6.33 -0.79
C LYS A 47 -21.95 -7.32 0.35
N GLU A 48 -21.19 -8.36 0.13
CA GLU A 48 -20.91 -9.40 1.13
C GLU A 48 -19.44 -9.78 1.21
N ALA A 49 -18.55 -8.99 0.63
CA ALA A 49 -17.13 -9.29 0.58
C ALA A 49 -16.24 -8.04 0.61
N PHE A 50 -15.00 -8.24 1.04
CA PHE A 50 -13.98 -7.20 1.01
C PHE A 50 -13.21 -7.22 -0.31
N MET A 51 -12.71 -6.05 -0.67
CA MET A 51 -11.51 -5.89 -1.47
C MET A 51 -10.35 -5.62 -0.51
N SER A 52 -9.22 -6.27 -0.70
CA SER A 52 -7.99 -5.91 -0.01
C SER A 52 -6.98 -5.27 -0.95
N ARG A 53 -6.24 -4.33 -0.43
CA ARG A 53 -5.09 -3.72 -1.10
C ARG A 53 -3.86 -3.97 -0.27
N LEU A 54 -2.85 -4.59 -0.88
CA LEU A 54 -1.57 -4.82 -0.25
C LEU A 54 -0.76 -3.52 -0.18
N ARG A 55 0.32 -3.56 0.57
CA ARG A 55 1.34 -2.52 0.59
C ARG A 55 2.68 -3.15 0.24
N ILE A 56 3.17 -2.84 -0.96
CA ILE A 56 4.38 -3.42 -1.54
C ILE A 56 5.30 -2.26 -1.92
N PRO A 57 6.18 -1.82 -1.01
CA PRO A 57 7.05 -0.68 -1.26
C PRO A 57 7.91 -0.91 -2.52
N GLY A 58 7.84 0.06 -3.45
CA GLY A 58 8.52 -0.02 -4.73
C GLY A 58 7.95 -1.06 -5.71
N GLY A 59 6.95 -1.86 -5.31
CA GLY A 59 6.37 -2.90 -6.15
C GLY A 59 7.22 -4.16 -6.30
N VAL A 60 8.23 -4.34 -5.45
CA VAL A 60 9.15 -5.49 -5.52
C VAL A 60 8.60 -6.67 -4.76
N LEU A 61 8.47 -7.81 -5.43
CA LEU A 61 8.03 -9.08 -4.88
C LEU A 61 9.06 -10.16 -5.10
N LYS A 62 9.24 -11.00 -4.09
CA LYS A 62 10.01 -12.24 -4.22
C LYS A 62 9.13 -13.35 -4.82
N SER A 63 9.74 -14.29 -5.50
CA SER A 63 9.02 -15.38 -6.19
C SER A 63 8.13 -16.21 -5.25
N TYR A 64 8.58 -16.46 -4.01
CA TYR A 64 7.78 -17.19 -3.03
C TYR A 64 6.55 -16.39 -2.58
N GLN A 65 6.67 -15.07 -2.47
CA GLN A 65 5.54 -14.19 -2.15
C GLN A 65 4.49 -14.24 -3.26
N LEU A 66 4.93 -14.12 -4.51
CA LEU A 66 4.01 -14.19 -5.65
C LEU A 66 3.30 -15.56 -5.74
N ARG A 67 4.01 -16.65 -5.44
CA ARG A 67 3.41 -18.00 -5.40
C ARG A 67 2.33 -18.10 -4.33
N GLU A 68 2.59 -17.62 -3.12
CA GLU A 68 1.59 -17.65 -2.06
C GLU A 68 0.41 -16.73 -2.37
N LEU A 69 0.64 -15.55 -2.95
CA LEU A 69 -0.44 -14.69 -3.42
C LEU A 69 -1.33 -15.37 -4.47
N ALA A 70 -0.75 -16.18 -5.35
CA ALA A 70 -1.53 -16.97 -6.30
C ALA A 70 -2.39 -18.03 -5.61
N HIS A 71 -1.86 -18.72 -4.58
CA HIS A 71 -2.63 -19.67 -3.79
C HIS A 71 -3.77 -18.99 -3.03
N ILE A 72 -3.50 -17.84 -2.38
CA ILE A 72 -4.53 -17.05 -1.70
C ILE A 72 -5.61 -16.61 -2.70
N ALA A 73 -5.20 -16.18 -3.89
CA ALA A 73 -6.14 -15.76 -4.94
C ALA A 73 -7.10 -16.88 -5.31
N GLN A 74 -6.61 -18.09 -5.48
CA GLN A 74 -7.42 -19.26 -5.85
C GLN A 74 -8.33 -19.77 -4.73
N GLN A 75 -7.87 -19.69 -3.48
CA GLN A 75 -8.56 -20.33 -2.35
C GLN A 75 -9.52 -19.40 -1.61
N ILE A 76 -9.17 -18.13 -1.49
CA ILE A 76 -9.84 -17.17 -0.60
C ILE A 76 -10.54 -16.05 -1.38
N THR A 77 -10.05 -15.70 -2.58
CA THR A 77 -10.51 -14.51 -3.30
C THR A 77 -11.16 -14.85 -4.66
N SER A 78 -11.18 -13.91 -5.58
CA SER A 78 -11.78 -14.04 -6.90
C SER A 78 -11.01 -14.91 -7.91
N GLY A 79 -9.90 -15.53 -7.51
CA GLY A 79 -9.05 -16.35 -8.39
C GLY A 79 -8.00 -15.55 -9.17
N TYR A 80 -7.94 -14.24 -9.02
CA TYR A 80 -6.96 -13.37 -9.67
C TYR A 80 -6.52 -12.22 -8.77
N VAL A 81 -5.40 -11.61 -9.15
CA VAL A 81 -4.82 -10.44 -8.49
C VAL A 81 -4.76 -9.30 -9.48
N GLN A 82 -5.10 -8.09 -9.06
CA GLN A 82 -5.08 -6.89 -9.89
C GLN A 82 -3.85 -6.04 -9.53
N VAL A 83 -3.08 -5.66 -10.55
CA VAL A 83 -1.99 -4.68 -10.42
C VAL A 83 -2.58 -3.27 -10.40
N THR A 84 -2.04 -2.42 -9.55
CA THR A 84 -2.49 -1.02 -9.42
C THR A 84 -1.45 -0.04 -9.98
N THR A 85 -1.88 1.17 -10.28
CA THR A 85 -1.00 2.27 -10.73
C THR A 85 -0.01 2.76 -9.65
N ARG A 86 -0.13 2.26 -8.42
CA ARG A 86 0.79 2.57 -7.31
C ARG A 86 1.71 1.38 -6.98
N ALA A 87 2.09 0.60 -7.99
CA ALA A 87 2.95 -0.57 -7.83
C ALA A 87 2.50 -1.51 -6.71
N ASN A 88 1.20 -1.68 -6.59
CA ASN A 88 0.56 -2.49 -5.55
C ASN A 88 -0.29 -3.60 -6.17
N LEU A 89 -0.69 -4.54 -5.34
CA LEU A 89 -1.65 -5.56 -5.70
C LEU A 89 -2.93 -5.39 -4.90
N GLN A 90 -4.06 -5.72 -5.51
CA GLN A 90 -5.33 -5.83 -4.82
C GLN A 90 -6.05 -7.13 -5.17
N MET A 91 -6.78 -7.65 -4.20
CA MET A 91 -7.55 -8.87 -4.29
C MET A 91 -8.99 -8.59 -3.88
N ARG A 92 -9.94 -9.31 -4.47
CA ARG A 92 -11.38 -9.05 -4.30
C ARG A 92 -12.12 -10.28 -3.86
N LEU A 93 -13.36 -10.07 -3.41
CA LEU A 93 -14.27 -11.13 -2.98
C LEU A 93 -13.76 -11.94 -1.78
N ILE A 94 -13.08 -11.28 -0.84
CA ILE A 94 -12.70 -11.87 0.44
C ILE A 94 -13.93 -11.82 1.34
N ARG A 95 -14.50 -12.97 1.68
CA ARG A 95 -15.67 -13.03 2.56
C ARG A 95 -15.27 -12.67 3.99
N PRO A 96 -16.19 -12.14 4.81
CA PRO A 96 -15.89 -11.81 6.21
C PRO A 96 -15.24 -12.97 6.98
N LYS A 97 -15.75 -14.18 6.81
CA LYS A 97 -15.20 -15.37 7.47
C LYS A 97 -13.76 -15.72 7.08
N ASP A 98 -13.32 -15.31 5.89
CA ASP A 98 -11.99 -15.64 5.36
C ASP A 98 -10.98 -14.49 5.61
N ALA A 99 -11.44 -13.33 6.13
CA ALA A 99 -10.61 -12.14 6.30
C ALA A 99 -9.44 -12.33 7.29
N PRO A 100 -9.60 -12.97 8.47
CA PRO A 100 -8.48 -13.23 9.37
C PRO A 100 -7.42 -14.13 8.75
N GLU A 101 -7.83 -15.23 8.08
CA GLU A 101 -6.91 -16.13 7.39
C GLU A 101 -6.15 -15.40 6.28
N PHE A 102 -6.86 -14.60 5.47
CA PHE A 102 -6.25 -13.78 4.45
C PHE A 102 -5.16 -12.88 5.02
N LEU A 103 -5.45 -12.10 6.08
CA LEU A 103 -4.48 -11.21 6.71
C LEU A 103 -3.29 -11.97 7.28
N HIS A 104 -3.52 -13.10 7.94
CA HIS A 104 -2.48 -13.95 8.50
C HIS A 104 -1.53 -14.47 7.42
N ARG A 105 -2.06 -15.00 6.31
CA ARG A 105 -1.24 -15.54 5.21
C ARG A 105 -0.42 -14.46 4.51
N ILE A 106 -0.98 -13.25 4.32
CA ILE A 106 -0.24 -12.11 3.78
C ILE A 106 0.93 -11.75 4.70
N GLN A 107 0.71 -11.72 6.01
CA GLN A 107 1.77 -11.42 6.99
C GLN A 107 2.84 -12.52 7.06
N ALA A 108 2.45 -13.78 6.95
CA ALA A 108 3.36 -14.92 6.98
C ALA A 108 4.42 -14.90 5.88
N ILE A 109 4.13 -14.25 4.75
CA ILE A 109 5.09 -14.06 3.66
C ILE A 109 5.83 -12.71 3.72
N GLY A 110 5.72 -11.99 4.84
CA GLY A 110 6.38 -10.71 5.04
C GLY A 110 5.77 -9.54 4.28
N LEU A 111 4.51 -9.66 3.84
CA LEU A 111 3.73 -8.57 3.27
C LEU A 111 2.68 -8.09 4.28
N HIS A 112 2.09 -6.95 4.02
CA HIS A 112 0.99 -6.44 4.83
C HIS A 112 0.03 -5.59 4.00
N THR A 113 -1.13 -5.33 4.59
CA THR A 113 -2.19 -4.49 4.03
C THR A 113 -2.39 -3.21 4.83
N ARG A 114 -1.72 -3.12 6.00
CA ARG A 114 -1.86 -2.04 6.96
C ARG A 114 -1.55 -0.68 6.36
N GLY A 115 -2.42 0.29 6.60
CA GLY A 115 -2.27 1.64 6.08
C GLY A 115 -2.43 1.78 4.56
N SER A 116 -2.90 0.76 3.85
CA SER A 116 -3.11 0.84 2.39
C SER A 116 -4.35 1.63 1.98
N GLY A 117 -5.20 1.95 2.95
CA GLY A 117 -6.40 2.78 2.81
C GLY A 117 -6.38 4.01 3.70
N ALA A 118 -7.51 4.71 3.77
CA ALA A 118 -7.71 5.95 4.50
C ALA A 118 -6.84 7.14 3.99
N ASP A 119 -6.84 8.26 4.69
CA ASP A 119 -6.09 9.45 4.32
C ASP A 119 -4.70 9.42 4.98
N ASN A 120 -3.80 8.71 4.36
CA ASN A 120 -2.43 8.53 4.79
C ASN A 120 -1.46 8.47 3.59
N ILE A 121 -0.18 8.28 3.88
CA ILE A 121 0.83 8.07 2.84
C ILE A 121 0.55 6.74 2.13
N ARG A 122 0.35 6.81 0.83
CA ARG A 122 0.11 5.66 -0.05
C ARG A 122 1.37 4.82 -0.24
N ASN A 123 1.24 3.69 -0.94
CA ASN A 123 2.41 2.90 -1.27
C ASN A 123 3.47 3.75 -1.97
N LEU A 124 4.72 3.60 -1.55
CA LEU A 124 5.86 4.25 -2.20
C LEU A 124 6.08 3.61 -3.56
N THR A 125 6.22 4.43 -4.58
CA THR A 125 6.59 3.99 -5.92
C THR A 125 8.05 4.31 -6.21
N MET A 126 8.64 3.62 -7.18
CA MET A 126 9.97 3.91 -7.68
C MET A 126 10.05 3.60 -9.18
N ASN A 127 11.15 3.95 -9.82
CA ASN A 127 11.41 3.56 -11.19
C ASN A 127 11.36 2.01 -11.32
N PRO A 128 10.70 1.48 -12.37
CA PRO A 128 10.42 0.03 -12.47
C PRO A 128 11.67 -0.83 -12.66
N THR A 129 12.76 -0.23 -13.07
CA THR A 129 14.06 -0.89 -13.32
C THR A 129 15.08 -0.67 -12.20
N ALA A 130 14.65 -0.14 -11.03
CA ALA A 130 15.54 0.10 -9.89
C ALA A 130 16.28 -1.17 -9.48
N GLY A 131 17.60 -1.06 -9.30
CA GLY A 131 18.51 -2.14 -8.92
C GLY A 131 18.92 -3.07 -10.07
N VAL A 132 18.38 -2.86 -11.28
CA VAL A 132 18.75 -3.66 -12.48
C VAL A 132 19.07 -2.81 -13.71
N ASP A 133 18.86 -1.51 -13.66
CA ASP A 133 19.17 -0.59 -14.76
C ASP A 133 20.67 -0.29 -14.78
N PRO A 134 21.40 -0.64 -15.88
CA PRO A 134 22.86 -0.48 -15.92
C PRO A 134 23.32 0.98 -15.94
N VAL A 135 22.43 1.93 -16.17
CA VAL A 135 22.75 3.36 -16.21
C VAL A 135 22.14 4.15 -15.06
N GLU A 136 21.47 3.48 -14.10
CA GLU A 136 20.98 4.19 -12.92
C GLU A 136 22.13 4.74 -12.06
N LEU A 137 21.91 5.89 -11.45
CA LEU A 137 22.93 6.54 -10.61
C LEU A 137 23.05 5.87 -9.25
N ILE A 138 21.94 5.37 -8.72
CA ILE A 138 21.88 4.69 -7.42
C ILE A 138 20.65 3.78 -7.35
N ASP A 139 20.80 2.59 -6.75
CA ASP A 139 19.66 1.74 -6.40
C ASP A 139 18.84 2.38 -5.27
N VAL A 140 17.60 2.73 -5.57
CA VAL A 140 16.68 3.34 -4.60
C VAL A 140 15.86 2.34 -3.79
N GLN A 141 15.92 1.04 -4.09
CA GLN A 141 15.15 0.02 -3.36
C GLN A 141 15.40 0.05 -1.85
N PRO A 142 16.65 0.13 -1.34
CA PRO A 142 16.90 0.18 0.10
C PRO A 142 16.26 1.39 0.77
N PHE A 143 16.30 2.56 0.14
CA PHE A 143 15.69 3.79 0.67
C PHE A 143 14.17 3.67 0.74
N VAL A 144 13.53 3.16 -0.32
CA VAL A 144 12.09 2.93 -0.37
C VAL A 144 11.64 1.97 0.73
N GLN A 145 12.39 0.90 0.97
CA GLN A 145 12.09 -0.06 2.04
C GLN A 145 12.21 0.57 3.43
N GLN A 146 13.29 1.32 3.69
CA GLN A 146 13.49 1.99 4.97
C GLN A 146 12.41 3.03 5.27
N ILE A 147 12.10 3.90 4.32
CA ILE A 147 11.05 4.91 4.48
C ILE A 147 9.67 4.27 4.65
N ALA A 148 9.39 3.17 3.97
CA ALA A 148 8.14 2.45 4.17
C ALA A 148 7.99 1.94 5.61
N GLN A 149 9.08 1.48 6.23
CA GLN A 149 9.08 1.05 7.64
C GLN A 149 8.88 2.25 8.59
N VAL A 150 9.52 3.38 8.33
CA VAL A 150 9.30 4.61 9.12
C VAL A 150 7.82 5.00 9.07
N ILE A 151 7.24 5.09 7.88
CA ILE A 151 5.85 5.52 7.68
C ILE A 151 4.85 4.62 8.42
N ILE A 152 5.04 3.31 8.38
CA ILE A 152 4.08 2.37 8.98
C ILE A 152 4.21 2.28 10.51
N ASN A 153 5.36 2.64 11.05
CA ASN A 153 5.62 2.55 12.48
C ASN A 153 5.48 3.89 13.23
N ASP A 154 5.37 5.01 12.51
CA ASP A 154 5.20 6.32 13.13
C ASP A 154 3.76 6.82 12.94
N ARG A 155 3.05 6.97 14.06
CA ARG A 155 1.66 7.42 14.10
C ARG A 155 1.46 8.87 13.63
N SER A 156 2.52 9.69 13.59
CA SER A 156 2.45 11.06 13.08
C SER A 156 2.08 11.15 11.59
N PHE A 157 2.28 10.05 10.84
CA PHE A 157 1.89 9.96 9.44
C PHE A 157 0.45 9.48 9.21
N TYR A 158 -0.29 9.21 10.29
CA TYR A 158 -1.70 8.85 10.22
C TYR A 158 -2.55 10.13 10.25
N ASP A 159 -3.78 10.06 9.79
CA ASP A 159 -4.71 11.21 9.83
C ASP A 159 -4.20 12.44 9.06
N LEU A 160 -3.62 12.21 7.89
CA LEU A 160 -3.32 13.30 6.99
C LEU A 160 -4.64 13.88 6.44
N PRO A 161 -4.69 15.19 6.13
CA PRO A 161 -5.90 15.82 5.60
C PRO A 161 -6.33 15.21 4.25
N ARG A 162 -5.43 14.44 3.62
CA ARG A 162 -5.64 13.83 2.32
C ARG A 162 -4.62 12.69 2.09
N LYS A 163 -4.96 11.76 1.16
CA LYS A 163 -3.98 10.78 0.65
C LYS A 163 -2.73 11.50 0.14
N PHE A 164 -1.56 10.93 0.42
CA PHE A 164 -0.27 11.50 0.10
C PHE A 164 0.59 10.49 -0.68
N ASN A 165 1.21 10.94 -1.77
CA ASN A 165 1.97 10.09 -2.69
C ASN A 165 3.44 10.47 -2.70
N ILE A 166 4.32 9.46 -2.62
CA ILE A 166 5.77 9.65 -2.70
C ILE A 166 6.32 8.71 -3.77
N ALA A 167 7.22 9.22 -4.62
CA ALA A 167 7.93 8.43 -5.62
C ALA A 167 9.43 8.64 -5.54
N TYR A 168 10.18 7.56 -5.78
CA TYR A 168 11.63 7.55 -5.85
C TYR A 168 12.10 7.24 -7.28
N ASP A 169 13.22 7.81 -7.67
CA ASP A 169 13.84 7.62 -8.99
C ASP A 169 15.36 7.55 -8.84
N GLY A 170 15.95 6.43 -9.22
CA GLY A 170 17.40 6.20 -9.17
C GLY A 170 18.20 6.88 -10.28
N GLY A 171 17.55 7.64 -11.18
CA GLY A 171 18.22 8.34 -12.28
C GLY A 171 18.62 7.43 -13.44
N GLY A 172 17.90 6.33 -13.64
CA GLY A 172 18.11 5.40 -14.75
C GLY A 172 17.40 5.81 -16.05
N LEU A 173 17.32 4.86 -16.99
CA LEU A 173 16.74 5.05 -18.32
C LEU A 173 15.23 5.28 -18.27
N ILE A 174 14.54 4.56 -17.37
CA ILE A 174 13.11 4.65 -17.17
C ILE A 174 12.87 5.23 -15.79
N GLY A 175 12.49 6.50 -15.74
CA GLY A 175 12.22 7.20 -14.50
C GLY A 175 10.82 6.97 -13.96
N SER A 176 10.60 7.33 -12.69
CA SER A 176 9.27 7.54 -12.17
C SER A 176 8.78 8.95 -12.49
N VAL A 177 7.46 9.10 -12.65
CA VAL A 177 6.86 10.41 -12.96
C VAL A 177 6.71 11.20 -11.65
N GLU A 178 7.74 11.97 -11.29
CA GLU A 178 7.79 12.73 -10.03
C GLU A 178 6.66 13.77 -9.92
N ASP A 179 6.33 14.45 -11.04
CA ASP A 179 5.30 15.51 -11.10
C ASP A 179 3.87 15.03 -10.74
N THR A 180 3.64 13.73 -10.69
CA THR A 180 2.35 13.14 -10.30
C THR A 180 2.29 12.72 -8.83
N ASN A 181 3.32 13.06 -8.05
CA ASN A 181 3.42 12.72 -6.64
C ASN A 181 3.56 13.99 -5.79
N ASP A 182 3.07 13.93 -4.55
CA ASP A 182 3.18 15.04 -3.61
C ASP A 182 4.66 15.29 -3.22
N ILE A 183 5.46 14.21 -3.16
CA ILE A 183 6.92 14.27 -3.08
C ILE A 183 7.53 13.38 -4.16
N GLY A 184 8.42 13.96 -4.98
CA GLY A 184 9.31 13.22 -5.87
C GLY A 184 10.75 13.29 -5.36
N VAL A 185 11.43 12.15 -5.25
CA VAL A 185 12.84 12.05 -4.85
C VAL A 185 13.63 11.42 -5.99
N LYS A 186 14.44 12.21 -6.67
CA LYS A 186 15.17 11.77 -7.86
C LYS A 186 16.68 11.91 -7.68
N ALA A 187 17.42 10.84 -7.95
CA ALA A 187 18.86 10.88 -8.01
C ALA A 187 19.32 11.74 -9.21
N VAL A 188 20.27 12.62 -8.96
CA VAL A 188 20.87 13.51 -9.94
C VAL A 188 22.38 13.55 -9.72
N LYS A 189 23.15 13.67 -10.81
CA LYS A 189 24.60 13.85 -10.73
C LYS A 189 24.92 15.34 -10.78
N VAL A 190 25.67 15.84 -9.78
CA VAL A 190 26.15 17.21 -9.69
C VAL A 190 27.67 17.17 -9.52
N GLY A 191 28.42 17.49 -10.58
CA GLY A 191 29.86 17.22 -10.63
C GLY A 191 30.13 15.70 -10.52
N ASP A 192 30.88 15.30 -9.51
CA ASP A 192 31.19 13.89 -9.25
C ASP A 192 30.30 13.26 -8.14
N GLU A 193 29.40 14.03 -7.56
CA GLU A 193 28.52 13.59 -6.49
C GLU A 193 27.15 13.16 -7.01
N ILE A 194 26.56 12.13 -6.38
CA ILE A 194 25.19 11.71 -6.57
C ILE A 194 24.36 12.30 -5.41
N LEU A 195 23.40 13.15 -5.75
CA LEU A 195 22.52 13.81 -4.82
C LEU A 195 21.06 13.45 -5.10
N PHE A 196 20.18 13.67 -4.12
CA PHE A 196 18.75 13.55 -4.34
C PHE A 196 18.13 14.94 -4.51
N ARG A 197 17.53 15.19 -5.67
CA ARG A 197 16.62 16.30 -5.88
C ARG A 197 15.27 15.95 -5.29
N ILE A 198 14.72 16.84 -4.47
CA ILE A 198 13.38 16.70 -3.88
C ILE A 198 12.45 17.69 -4.58
N ALA A 199 11.41 17.15 -5.23
CA ALA A 199 10.31 17.92 -5.80
C ALA A 199 9.10 17.83 -4.88
N LEU A 200 8.45 18.97 -4.62
CA LEU A 200 7.29 19.08 -3.73
C LEU A 200 6.09 19.64 -4.50
N GLY A 201 4.88 19.19 -4.13
CA GLY A 201 3.64 19.77 -4.62
C GLY A 201 3.27 19.34 -6.04
N GLY A 202 3.76 18.18 -6.51
CA GLY A 202 3.30 17.59 -7.75
C GLY A 202 1.82 17.25 -7.69
N ALA A 203 1.08 17.55 -8.76
CA ALA A 203 -0.36 17.28 -8.85
C ALA A 203 -0.69 16.53 -10.13
N THR A 204 -1.41 15.43 -10.01
CA THR A 204 -2.21 14.91 -11.14
C THR A 204 -3.41 15.82 -11.29
N GLY A 205 -3.30 16.77 -12.19
CA GLY A 205 -4.20 17.83 -12.48
C GLY A 205 -5.67 17.66 -12.20
N HIS A 206 -6.21 18.63 -11.61
CA HIS A 206 -7.35 19.36 -12.12
C HIS A 206 -6.89 20.82 -12.16
N LYS A 207 -6.65 21.33 -13.37
CA LYS A 207 -6.62 22.76 -13.57
C LYS A 207 -8.03 23.30 -13.38
#